data_e11051fe1bc9cd6e0951729c1ba8fea1
#
_entry.id   e11051fe1bc9cd6e0951729c1ba8fea1
#
_cell.length_a   1.000
_cell.length_b   1.000
_cell.length_c   1.000
_cell.angle_alpha   90.00
_cell.angle_beta   90.00
_cell.angle_gamma   90.00
#
_symmetry.space_group_name_H-M   'P 1'
#
loop_
_entity.id
_entity.type
_entity.pdbx_description
1 polymer ?
#
loop_
_entity_poly.entity_id
_entity_poly.type
_entity_poly.pdbx_seq_one_letter_code
_entity_poly.pdbx_strand_id
1 'polypeptide(L)'
;MWDIIAVDISGRHRIKKNYYMVCAAAALTVSASHIEKIKQIKIQPLWIKRDPTLLDIVQLIEDTAGQLSFEGTIVAERGDIYYKPLWVPEVIFSRAFKYQESIAERRAIELVHHISLSTRNLLINKLEIET
;
A
#
# COMPACT_ATOMS: atom_id res chain seq x y z
N MET A 1 17.72 14.42 0.66
CA MET A 1 17.04 13.22 0.14
C MET A 1 16.93 12.17 1.23
N TRP A 2 15.85 11.42 1.25
CA TRP A 2 15.66 10.35 2.22
C TRP A 2 14.90 9.18 1.58
N ASP A 3 14.95 8.02 2.24
CA ASP A 3 14.33 6.80 1.75
C ASP A 3 12.98 6.58 2.43
N ILE A 4 11.98 6.20 1.64
CA ILE A 4 10.64 5.83 2.12
C ILE A 4 10.19 4.52 1.47
N ILE A 5 9.18 3.89 2.06
CA ILE A 5 8.43 2.80 1.47
C ILE A 5 6.99 3.29 1.31
N ALA A 6 6.61 3.64 0.09
CA ALA A 6 5.25 4.04 -0.20
C ALA A 6 4.39 2.81 -0.40
N VAL A 7 3.19 2.79 0.20
CA VAL A 7 2.27 1.66 0.09
C VAL A 7 0.88 2.14 -0.28
N ASP A 8 0.13 1.31 -0.99
CA ASP A 8 -1.27 1.55 -1.31
C ASP A 8 -2.00 0.22 -1.51
N ILE A 9 -3.26 0.19 -1.14
CA ILE A 9 -4.12 -0.97 -1.31
C ILE A 9 -5.30 -0.59 -2.19
N SER A 10 -5.52 -1.36 -3.25
CA SER A 10 -6.70 -1.27 -4.10
C SER A 10 -7.59 -2.49 -3.90
N GLY A 11 -8.91 -2.31 -4.09
CA GLY A 11 -9.85 -3.42 -4.05
C GLY A 11 -10.56 -3.63 -2.72
N ARG A 12 -10.79 -2.55 -1.98
CA ARG A 12 -11.52 -2.61 -0.71
C ARG A 12 -13.03 -2.72 -0.88
N HIS A 13 -13.50 -2.77 -2.13
CA HIS A 13 -14.91 -2.95 -2.45
C HIS A 13 -15.20 -4.42 -2.68
N ARG A 14 -16.26 -4.89 -2.08
CA ARG A 14 -16.69 -6.28 -2.20
C ARG A 14 -17.22 -6.55 -3.60
N ILE A 15 -16.77 -7.67 -4.18
CA ILE A 15 -17.35 -8.24 -5.40
C ILE A 15 -18.07 -9.50 -4.96
N LYS A 16 -19.42 -9.47 -5.01
CA LYS A 16 -20.27 -10.53 -4.44
C LYS A 16 -19.95 -10.70 -2.95
N LYS A 17 -19.37 -11.83 -2.55
CA LYS A 17 -19.02 -12.12 -1.15
C LYS A 17 -17.52 -12.03 -0.88
N ASN A 18 -16.74 -11.59 -1.87
CA ASN A 18 -15.28 -11.65 -1.80
C ASN A 18 -14.65 -10.27 -1.92
N TYR A 19 -13.51 -10.13 -1.28
CA TYR A 19 -12.62 -8.98 -1.45
C TYR A 19 -11.37 -9.43 -2.17
N TYR A 20 -11.05 -8.75 -3.27
CA TYR A 20 -9.86 -8.99 -4.07
C TYR A 20 -8.97 -7.77 -3.95
N MET A 21 -8.10 -7.77 -2.95
CA MET A 21 -7.23 -6.64 -2.66
C MET A 21 -5.84 -6.86 -3.25
N VAL A 22 -5.20 -5.78 -3.64
CA VAL A 22 -3.80 -5.79 -4.06
C VAL A 22 -3.09 -4.66 -3.33
N CYS A 23 -2.00 -5.00 -2.66
CA CYS A 23 -1.10 -4.02 -2.06
C CYS A 23 0.13 -3.86 -2.96
N ALA A 24 0.51 -2.61 -3.22
CA ALA A 24 1.79 -2.28 -3.85
C ALA A 24 2.66 -1.57 -2.83
N ALA A 25 3.95 -1.89 -2.82
CA ALA A 25 4.95 -1.23 -1.98
C ALA A 25 6.15 -0.88 -2.84
N ALA A 26 6.60 0.37 -2.75
CA ALA A 26 7.74 0.86 -3.50
C ALA A 26 8.80 1.45 -2.56
N ALA A 27 10.02 0.94 -2.66
CA ALA A 27 11.17 1.52 -2.00
C ALA A 27 11.71 2.65 -2.87
N LEU A 28 11.65 3.86 -2.36
CA LEU A 28 11.95 5.07 -3.12
C LEU A 28 12.94 5.95 -2.36
N THR A 29 13.75 6.69 -3.12
CA THR A 29 14.48 7.84 -2.59
C THR A 29 13.75 9.09 -3.05
N VAL A 30 13.42 9.98 -2.13
CA VAL A 30 12.66 11.20 -2.41
C VAL A 30 13.39 12.43 -1.92
N SER A 31 13.09 13.57 -2.54
CA SER A 31 13.38 14.92 -2.04
C SER A 31 12.08 15.54 -1.54
N ALA A 32 12.09 16.83 -1.23
CA ALA A 32 10.88 17.51 -0.74
C ALA A 32 9.72 17.48 -1.74
N SER A 33 10.00 17.45 -3.05
CA SER A 33 8.98 17.57 -4.09
C SER A 33 9.03 16.50 -5.18
N HIS A 34 10.04 15.64 -5.19
CA HIS A 34 10.25 14.68 -6.28
C HIS A 34 10.58 13.29 -5.79
N ILE A 35 10.16 12.29 -6.60
CA ILE A 35 10.70 10.94 -6.50
C ILE A 35 12.01 10.95 -7.26
N GLU A 36 13.13 10.82 -6.54
CA GLU A 36 14.46 10.88 -7.14
C GLU A 36 14.89 9.53 -7.72
N LYS A 37 14.46 8.44 -7.09
CA LYS A 37 14.85 7.09 -7.50
C LYS A 37 13.81 6.08 -7.09
N ILE A 38 13.48 5.16 -7.99
CA ILE A 38 12.69 3.96 -7.69
C ILE A 38 13.69 2.81 -7.53
N LYS A 39 13.78 2.24 -6.33
CA LYS A 39 14.76 1.20 -6.03
C LYS A 39 14.18 -0.20 -6.21
N GLN A 40 12.94 -0.41 -5.79
CA GLN A 40 12.30 -1.71 -5.90
C GLN A 40 10.79 -1.56 -5.71
N ILE A 41 10.03 -2.42 -6.37
CA ILE A 41 8.57 -2.48 -6.21
C ILE A 41 8.18 -3.93 -5.95
N LYS A 42 7.27 -4.14 -4.99
CA LYS A 42 6.67 -5.44 -4.71
C LYS A 42 5.16 -5.30 -4.68
N ILE A 43 4.47 -6.38 -5.08
CA ILE A 43 3.02 -6.43 -5.18
C ILE A 43 2.54 -7.71 -4.50
N GLN A 44 1.51 -7.59 -3.68
CA GLN A 44 0.93 -8.73 -2.95
C GLN A 44 -0.59 -8.70 -3.05
N PRO A 45 -1.23 -9.74 -3.61
CA PRO A 45 -2.68 -9.87 -3.55
C PRO A 45 -3.13 -10.48 -2.22
N LEU A 46 -4.35 -10.14 -1.80
CA LEU A 46 -5.01 -10.80 -0.68
C LEU A 46 -6.49 -10.96 -1.01
N TRP A 47 -6.97 -12.20 -1.05
CA TRP A 47 -8.37 -12.51 -1.36
C TRP A 47 -9.01 -13.13 -0.15
N ILE A 48 -10.04 -12.47 0.37
CA ILE A 48 -10.76 -12.94 1.56
C ILE A 48 -12.27 -12.88 1.34
N LYS A 49 -12.99 -13.74 2.08
CA LYS A 49 -14.45 -13.89 1.95
C LYS A 49 -15.20 -13.20 3.08
N ARG A 50 -14.54 -12.35 3.83
CA ARG A 50 -15.10 -11.57 4.92
C ARG A 50 -14.64 -10.12 4.81
N ASP A 51 -15.29 -9.22 5.54
CA ASP A 51 -14.86 -7.83 5.58
C ASP A 51 -13.43 -7.72 6.14
N PRO A 52 -12.54 -6.98 5.48
CA PRO A 52 -11.18 -6.81 5.99
C PRO A 52 -11.19 -5.98 7.27
N THR A 53 -10.38 -6.40 8.23
CA THR A 53 -10.17 -5.67 9.47
C THR A 53 -8.91 -4.79 9.35
N LEU A 54 -8.71 -3.88 10.30
CA LEU A 54 -7.49 -3.08 10.35
C LEU A 54 -6.23 -3.98 10.41
N LEU A 55 -6.29 -5.07 11.17
CA LEU A 55 -5.16 -6.00 11.28
C LEU A 55 -4.88 -6.72 9.96
N ASP A 56 -5.91 -7.04 9.18
CA ASP A 56 -5.71 -7.61 7.83
C ASP A 56 -4.95 -6.63 6.93
N ILE A 57 -5.30 -5.36 7.00
CA ILE A 57 -4.66 -4.30 6.21
C ILE A 57 -3.20 -4.12 6.65
N VAL A 58 -2.96 -4.03 7.95
CA VAL A 58 -1.61 -3.89 8.49
C VAL A 58 -0.75 -5.08 8.09
N GLN A 59 -1.27 -6.29 8.22
CA GLN A 59 -0.55 -7.51 7.85
C GLN A 59 -0.21 -7.53 6.35
N LEU A 60 -1.16 -7.16 5.51
CA LEU A 60 -0.93 -7.10 4.06
C LEU A 60 0.17 -6.10 3.72
N ILE A 61 0.15 -4.92 4.33
CA ILE A 61 1.20 -3.91 4.13
C ILE A 61 2.55 -4.42 4.64
N GLU A 62 2.59 -4.99 5.85
CA GLU A 62 3.81 -5.55 6.42
C GLU A 62 4.40 -6.67 5.56
N ASP A 63 3.56 -7.57 5.07
CA ASP A 63 4.00 -8.68 4.22
C ASP A 63 4.55 -8.16 2.89
N THR A 64 3.90 -7.18 2.29
CA THR A 64 4.33 -6.61 1.02
C THR A 64 5.65 -5.84 1.19
N ALA A 65 5.72 -4.96 2.18
CA ALA A 65 6.92 -4.19 2.49
C ALA A 65 8.09 -5.11 2.90
N GLY A 66 7.77 -6.20 3.59
CA GLY A 66 8.77 -7.19 4.02
C GLY A 66 9.47 -7.93 2.88
N GLN A 67 8.90 -7.90 1.67
CA GLN A 67 9.54 -8.48 0.48
C GLN A 67 10.60 -7.57 -0.12
N LEU A 68 10.60 -6.29 0.25
CA LEU A 68 11.58 -5.34 -0.25
C LEU A 68 12.95 -5.60 0.38
N SER A 69 14.02 -5.41 -0.41
CA SER A 69 15.40 -5.52 0.07
C SER A 69 15.93 -4.21 0.64
N PHE A 70 15.05 -3.24 0.85
CA PHE A 70 15.39 -1.91 1.34
C PHE A 70 14.56 -1.58 2.57
N GLU A 71 15.10 -0.75 3.44
CA GLU A 71 14.39 -0.24 4.60
C GLU A 71 13.99 1.22 4.37
N GLY A 72 13.01 1.68 5.13
CA GLY A 72 12.53 3.06 5.08
C GLY A 72 11.26 3.18 5.90
N THR A 73 10.87 4.42 6.17
CA THR A 73 9.58 4.69 6.81
C THR A 73 8.45 4.33 5.87
N ILE A 74 7.48 3.56 6.36
CA ILE A 74 6.26 3.28 5.60
C ILE A 74 5.43 4.56 5.53
N VAL A 75 5.06 4.94 4.31
CA VAL A 75 4.19 6.10 4.05
C VAL A 75 2.90 5.59 3.42
N ALA A 76 1.78 5.95 4.00
CA ALA A 76 0.46 5.54 3.52
C ALA A 76 -0.52 6.72 3.53
N GLU A 77 -1.64 6.52 2.86
CA GLU A 77 -2.77 7.44 2.89
C GLU A 77 -3.66 7.14 4.09
N ARG A 78 -4.25 8.18 4.69
CA ARG A 78 -5.11 8.01 5.88
C ARG A 78 -6.27 7.04 5.65
N GLY A 79 -6.88 7.09 4.48
CA GLY A 79 -8.00 6.24 4.13
C GLY A 79 -7.64 4.75 4.16
N ASP A 80 -6.41 4.39 3.83
CA ASP A 80 -5.96 2.99 3.85
C ASP A 80 -5.94 2.41 5.27
N ILE A 81 -5.74 3.25 6.27
CA ILE A 81 -5.72 2.85 7.68
C ILE A 81 -7.02 3.28 8.39
N TYR A 82 -8.13 3.31 7.64
CA TYR A 82 -9.46 3.63 8.16
C TYR A 82 -9.51 4.98 8.89
N TYR A 83 -8.72 5.97 8.45
CA TYR A 83 -8.64 7.30 9.06
C TYR A 83 -8.28 7.28 10.56
N LYS A 84 -7.59 6.23 11.01
CA LYS A 84 -7.16 6.15 12.41
C LYS A 84 -6.14 7.27 12.73
N PRO A 85 -6.17 7.81 13.95
CA PRO A 85 -5.14 8.76 14.37
C PRO A 85 -3.76 8.11 14.32
N LEU A 86 -2.72 8.92 14.08
CA LEU A 86 -1.37 8.43 13.79
C LEU A 86 -0.81 7.49 14.87
N TRP A 87 -1.17 7.68 16.12
CA TRP A 87 -0.66 6.81 17.19
C TRP A 87 -1.08 5.35 17.00
N VAL A 88 -2.22 5.09 16.33
CA VAL A 88 -2.69 3.72 16.08
C VAL A 88 -1.74 2.96 15.15
N PRO A 89 -1.46 3.41 13.90
CA PRO A 89 -0.49 2.72 13.06
C PRO A 89 0.92 2.74 13.64
N GLU A 90 1.33 3.80 14.34
CA GLU A 90 2.64 3.85 14.97
C GLU A 90 2.85 2.72 15.99
N VAL A 91 1.79 2.32 16.69
CA VAL A 91 1.85 1.21 17.66
C VAL A 91 1.75 -0.15 16.98
N ILE A 92 0.91 -0.28 15.95
CA ILE A 92 0.60 -1.56 15.33
C ILE A 92 1.68 -2.02 14.35
N PHE A 93 2.25 -1.10 13.55
CA PHE A 93 3.31 -1.45 12.62
C PHE A 93 4.62 -1.73 13.35
N SER A 94 5.34 -2.74 12.90
CA SER A 94 6.67 -3.05 13.43
C SER A 94 7.75 -2.10 12.93
N ARG A 95 7.45 -1.33 11.89
CA ARG A 95 8.35 -0.37 11.25
C ARG A 95 7.91 1.06 11.51
N ALA A 96 8.82 2.02 11.31
CA ALA A 96 8.46 3.43 11.34
C ALA A 96 7.36 3.69 10.31
N PHE A 97 6.36 4.46 10.70
CA PHE A 97 5.18 4.75 9.90
C PHE A 97 4.85 6.24 9.94
N LYS A 98 4.37 6.75 8.80
CA LYS A 98 3.77 8.08 8.76
C LYS A 98 2.69 8.14 7.69
N TYR A 99 1.77 9.08 7.84
CA TYR A 99 0.86 9.43 6.76
C TYR A 99 1.55 10.39 5.79
N GLN A 100 1.10 10.39 4.54
CA GLN A 100 1.65 11.29 3.53
C GLN A 100 1.48 12.76 3.92
N GLU A 101 2.51 13.55 3.69
CA GLU A 101 2.52 14.98 3.99
C GLU A 101 3.13 15.81 2.87
N SER A 102 4.35 15.47 2.45
CA SER A 102 5.08 16.21 1.44
C SER A 102 4.54 15.98 0.02
N ILE A 103 4.93 16.85 -0.89
CA ILE A 103 4.59 16.71 -2.32
C ILE A 103 5.15 15.39 -2.86
N ALA A 104 6.40 15.06 -2.52
CA ALA A 104 7.02 13.82 -2.97
C ALA A 104 6.29 12.59 -2.43
N GLU A 105 5.85 12.62 -1.17
CA GLU A 105 5.09 11.52 -0.58
C GLU A 105 3.74 11.33 -1.27
N ARG A 106 3.05 12.42 -1.60
CA ARG A 106 1.78 12.34 -2.34
C ARG A 106 1.98 11.74 -3.73
N ARG A 107 3.05 12.13 -4.42
CA ARG A 107 3.41 11.57 -5.73
C ARG A 107 3.77 10.09 -5.62
N ALA A 108 4.46 9.72 -4.55
CA ALA A 108 4.80 8.32 -4.28
C ALA A 108 3.53 7.47 -4.05
N ILE A 109 2.56 8.00 -3.31
CA ILE A 109 1.28 7.32 -3.10
C ILE A 109 0.50 7.20 -4.43
N GLU A 110 0.48 8.25 -5.25
CA GLU A 110 -0.13 8.17 -6.58
C GLU A 110 0.51 7.05 -7.43
N LEU A 111 1.83 6.93 -7.40
CA LEU A 111 2.56 5.88 -8.13
C LEU A 111 2.10 4.49 -7.69
N VAL A 112 2.14 4.20 -6.39
CA VAL A 112 1.75 2.88 -5.90
C VAL A 112 0.24 2.64 -6.02
N HIS A 113 -0.58 3.70 -6.00
CA HIS A 113 -2.00 3.59 -6.27
C HIS A 113 -2.25 3.08 -7.69
N HIS A 114 -1.61 3.68 -8.70
CA HIS A 114 -1.75 3.22 -10.08
C HIS A 114 -1.26 1.78 -10.25
N ILE A 115 -0.19 1.41 -9.58
CA ILE A 115 0.36 0.05 -9.64
C ILE A 115 -0.63 -0.95 -9.02
N SER A 116 -1.12 -0.69 -7.82
CA SER A 116 -2.05 -1.59 -7.14
C SER A 116 -3.37 -1.73 -7.89
N LEU A 117 -3.93 -0.61 -8.36
CA LEU A 117 -5.19 -0.59 -9.08
C LEU A 117 -5.10 -1.30 -10.42
N SER A 118 -4.08 -0.98 -11.21
CA SER A 118 -3.89 -1.60 -12.53
C SER A 118 -3.60 -3.09 -12.41
N THR A 119 -2.84 -3.50 -11.42
CA THR A 119 -2.56 -4.92 -11.16
C THR A 119 -3.83 -5.64 -10.76
N ARG A 120 -4.65 -5.06 -9.87
CA ARG A 120 -5.92 -5.65 -9.48
C ARG A 120 -6.83 -5.85 -10.68
N ASN A 121 -6.94 -4.84 -11.55
CA ASN A 121 -7.77 -4.92 -12.75
C ASN A 121 -7.27 -6.03 -13.69
N LEU A 122 -5.97 -6.15 -13.86
CA LEU A 122 -5.37 -7.21 -14.65
C LEU A 122 -5.70 -8.59 -14.08
N LEU A 123 -5.54 -8.78 -12.77
CA LEU A 123 -5.80 -10.06 -12.11
C LEU A 123 -7.28 -10.45 -12.20
N ILE A 124 -8.19 -9.50 -12.01
CA ILE A 124 -9.63 -9.74 -12.13
C ILE A 124 -9.96 -10.21 -13.54
N ASN A 125 -9.42 -9.57 -14.57
CA ASN A 125 -9.63 -9.96 -15.95
C ASN A 125 -9.04 -11.34 -16.26
N LYS A 126 -7.81 -11.60 -15.82
CA LYS A 126 -7.11 -12.88 -16.06
C LYS A 126 -7.79 -14.05 -15.38
N LEU A 127 -8.39 -13.84 -14.23
CA LEU A 127 -9.08 -14.88 -13.47
C LEU A 127 -10.57 -14.95 -13.77
N GLU A 128 -11.04 -14.12 -14.71
CA GLU A 128 -12.44 -14.08 -15.14
C GLU A 128 -13.41 -13.87 -13.97
N ILE A 129 -13.03 -13.01 -13.01
CA ILE A 129 -13.87 -12.68 -11.87
C ILE A 129 -14.96 -11.72 -12.33
N GLU A 130 -16.21 -12.09 -12.09
CA GLU A 130 -17.36 -11.24 -12.41
C GLU A 130 -17.48 -10.07 -11.42
N THR A 131 -17.61 -8.87 -11.95
CA THR A 131 -17.77 -7.66 -11.15
C THR A 131 -19.21 -7.13 -11.16
#